data_d352510340db6f4ad83164fda89880e6
#
_entry.id   d352510340db6f4ad83164fda89880e6
#
_cell.length_a   1.000
_cell.length_b   1.000
_cell.length_c   1.000
_cell.angle_alpha   90.00
_cell.angle_beta   90.00
_cell.angle_gamma   90.00
#
_symmetry.space_group_name_H-M   'P 1'
#
loop_
_entity.id
_entity.type
_entity.pdbx_description
1 polymer ?
#
loop_
_entity_poly.entity_id
_entity_poly.type
_entity_poly.pdbx_seq_one_letter_code
_entity_poly.pdbx_strand_id
1 'polypeptide(L)'
;SEGPVVVTPGDSKWLLLTFDPPGLGGIREVGLIDAEGTGKLINLTRSGFDDGHPRFSTDGSTIFWATDREGTRNLNQDSATVDYFGLFLTQKAWDRFQLSKEDFALVKEREDREKKELEKAKDKDKDKAKEKEKDAKPSVEPLRIDWQGLEERKARWTTHTAPMADAV
;
A
#
# COMPACT_ATOMS: atom_id res chain seq x y z
N SER A 1 -14.87 -17.66 -4.90
CA SER A 1 -14.90 -17.35 -3.46
C SER A 1 -14.29 -15.97 -3.28
N GLU A 2 -15.07 -15.05 -2.75
CA GLU A 2 -14.56 -13.72 -2.43
C GLU A 2 -13.44 -13.85 -1.37
N GLY A 3 -12.28 -13.33 -1.68
CA GLY A 3 -11.17 -13.26 -0.74
C GLY A 3 -11.46 -12.25 0.39
N PRO A 4 -10.61 -12.19 1.42
CA PRO A 4 -10.81 -11.26 2.52
C PRO A 4 -10.78 -9.82 2.01
N VAL A 5 -11.80 -9.06 2.33
CA VAL A 5 -11.86 -7.61 2.09
C VAL A 5 -11.04 -6.91 3.17
N VAL A 6 -10.08 -6.10 2.76
CA VAL A 6 -9.25 -5.30 3.66
C VAL A 6 -9.64 -3.84 3.52
N VAL A 7 -10.07 -3.22 4.64
CA VAL A 7 -10.40 -1.79 4.67
C VAL A 7 -9.13 -0.97 4.64
N THR A 8 -9.12 0.10 3.85
CA THR A 8 -7.98 1.01 3.77
C THR A 8 -7.75 1.75 5.08
N PRO A 9 -6.49 2.02 5.46
CA PRO A 9 -6.20 3.00 6.49
C PRO A 9 -6.66 4.39 6.03
N GLY A 10 -7.18 5.18 6.94
CA GLY A 10 -7.62 6.53 6.65
C GLY A 10 -9.11 6.72 6.62
N ASP A 11 -9.61 7.42 5.62
CA ASP A 11 -11.02 7.79 5.47
C ASP A 11 -11.94 6.65 5.06
N SER A 12 -11.41 5.42 4.92
CA SER A 12 -12.15 4.21 4.54
C SER A 12 -12.91 4.33 3.20
N LYS A 13 -12.47 5.19 2.31
CA LYS A 13 -13.11 5.38 0.99
C LYS A 13 -12.86 4.25 0.02
N TRP A 14 -11.84 3.45 0.27
CA TRP A 14 -11.43 2.36 -0.61
C TRP A 14 -11.40 1.03 0.13
N LEU A 15 -11.84 -0.02 -0.54
CA LEU A 15 -11.68 -1.39 -0.08
C LEU A 15 -10.70 -2.11 -0.99
N LEU A 16 -9.69 -2.71 -0.39
CA LEU A 16 -8.70 -3.55 -1.06
C LEU A 16 -9.17 -5.00 -1.01
N LEU A 17 -9.18 -5.67 -2.16
CA LEU A 17 -9.69 -7.04 -2.27
C LEU A 17 -8.93 -7.85 -3.33
N THR A 18 -9.10 -9.16 -3.29
CA THR A 18 -8.80 -10.05 -4.40
C THR A 18 -10.07 -10.42 -5.14
N PHE A 19 -9.98 -10.59 -6.45
CA PHE A 19 -11.11 -10.96 -7.30
C PHE A 19 -10.64 -11.84 -8.46
N ASP A 20 -11.59 -12.61 -9.02
CA ASP A 20 -11.34 -13.44 -10.20
C ASP A 20 -11.75 -12.65 -11.46
N PRO A 21 -10.80 -12.21 -12.29
CA PRO A 21 -11.16 -11.49 -13.51
C PRO A 21 -11.84 -12.42 -14.51
N PRO A 22 -12.81 -11.93 -15.28
CA PRO A 22 -13.49 -12.73 -16.29
C PRO A 22 -12.51 -13.32 -17.31
N GLY A 23 -12.62 -14.63 -17.55
CA GLY A 23 -11.83 -15.33 -18.57
C GLY A 23 -10.47 -15.85 -18.11
N LEU A 24 -10.06 -15.57 -16.87
CA LEU A 24 -8.81 -16.07 -16.29
C LEU A 24 -9.03 -17.13 -15.21
N GLY A 25 -9.96 -18.06 -15.41
CA GLY A 25 -10.42 -19.02 -14.41
C GLY A 25 -9.38 -19.51 -13.42
N GLY A 26 -9.62 -19.25 -12.13
CA GLY A 26 -8.73 -19.65 -11.03
C GLY A 26 -7.49 -18.79 -10.81
N ILE A 27 -7.35 -17.69 -11.53
CA ILE A 27 -6.30 -16.68 -11.33
C ILE A 27 -6.91 -15.48 -10.64
N ARG A 28 -6.38 -15.12 -9.49
CA ARG A 28 -6.84 -13.95 -8.72
C ARG A 28 -6.01 -12.72 -9.08
N GLU A 29 -6.65 -11.58 -9.01
CA GLU A 29 -6.02 -10.28 -9.16
C GLU A 29 -6.35 -9.40 -7.95
N VAL A 30 -5.53 -8.40 -7.69
CA VAL A 30 -5.74 -7.41 -6.62
C VAL A 30 -6.43 -6.18 -7.19
N GLY A 31 -7.46 -5.72 -6.51
CA GLY A 31 -8.21 -4.54 -6.91
C GLY A 31 -8.60 -3.63 -5.77
N LEU A 32 -8.96 -2.42 -6.13
CA LEU A 32 -9.61 -1.44 -5.27
C LEU A 32 -11.04 -1.23 -5.72
N ILE A 33 -11.95 -1.16 -4.78
CA ILE A 33 -13.34 -0.75 -5.01
C ILE A 33 -13.66 0.44 -4.11
N ASP A 34 -14.44 1.37 -4.64
CA ASP A 34 -14.95 2.50 -3.88
C ASP A 34 -15.93 2.01 -2.81
N ALA A 35 -15.65 2.36 -1.55
CA ALA A 35 -16.49 1.98 -0.41
C ALA A 35 -17.84 2.72 -0.37
N GLU A 36 -17.99 3.80 -1.14
CA GLU A 36 -19.28 4.53 -1.26
C GLU A 36 -20.28 3.81 -2.16
N GLY A 37 -19.89 2.69 -2.77
CA GLY A 37 -20.81 1.83 -3.51
C GLY A 37 -21.04 2.24 -4.97
N THR A 38 -20.16 3.02 -5.57
CA THR A 38 -20.21 3.31 -7.03
C THR A 38 -19.95 2.06 -7.86
N GLY A 39 -19.46 0.99 -7.20
CA GLY A 39 -19.28 -0.34 -7.79
C GLY A 39 -18.13 -0.43 -8.80
N LYS A 40 -17.36 0.62 -8.99
CA LYS A 40 -16.23 0.59 -9.92
C LYS A 40 -15.03 -0.13 -9.30
N LEU A 41 -14.80 -1.36 -9.73
CA LEU A 41 -13.61 -2.12 -9.41
C LEU A 41 -12.44 -1.66 -10.29
N ILE A 42 -11.33 -1.28 -9.66
CA ILE A 42 -10.08 -0.91 -10.32
C ILE A 42 -9.10 -2.06 -10.13
N ASN A 43 -8.77 -2.76 -11.21
CA ASN A 43 -7.75 -3.79 -11.17
C ASN A 43 -6.36 -3.14 -11.06
N LEU A 44 -5.62 -3.45 -9.99
CA LEU A 44 -4.30 -2.89 -9.71
C LEU A 44 -3.16 -3.73 -10.29
N THR A 45 -3.32 -5.04 -10.34
CA THR A 45 -2.22 -5.93 -10.72
C THR A 45 -2.17 -6.21 -12.20
N ARG A 46 -3.29 -6.56 -12.83
CA ARG A 46 -3.39 -6.88 -14.26
C ARG A 46 -2.25 -7.78 -14.74
N SER A 47 -1.92 -8.76 -13.92
CA SER A 47 -0.68 -9.51 -14.09
C SER A 47 -0.88 -10.80 -14.87
N GLY A 48 -2.06 -11.39 -14.81
CA GLY A 48 -2.35 -12.73 -15.30
C GLY A 48 -1.70 -13.84 -14.47
N PHE A 49 -1.20 -13.51 -13.28
CA PHE A 49 -0.66 -14.43 -12.28
C PHE A 49 -1.62 -14.50 -11.08
N ASP A 50 -1.44 -15.51 -10.22
CA ASP A 50 -2.26 -15.62 -9.01
C ASP A 50 -1.75 -14.64 -7.95
N ASP A 51 -2.43 -13.49 -7.85
CA ASP A 51 -2.12 -12.41 -6.93
C ASP A 51 -3.08 -12.45 -5.73
N GLY A 52 -2.53 -12.56 -4.52
CA GLY A 52 -3.33 -12.73 -3.32
C GLY A 52 -2.76 -12.02 -2.09
N HIS A 53 -3.49 -12.11 -0.99
CA HIS A 53 -3.09 -11.57 0.30
C HIS A 53 -2.69 -10.08 0.26
N PRO A 54 -3.49 -9.20 -0.37
CA PRO A 54 -3.13 -7.80 -0.46
C PRO A 54 -3.21 -7.11 0.91
N ARG A 55 -2.24 -6.25 1.18
CA ARG A 55 -2.16 -5.46 2.42
C ARG A 55 -1.66 -4.06 2.14
N PHE A 56 -2.10 -3.10 2.93
CA PHE A 56 -1.49 -1.77 2.96
C PHE A 56 -0.26 -1.77 3.88
N SER A 57 0.73 -0.95 3.52
CA SER A 57 1.77 -0.53 4.46
C SER A 57 1.15 0.23 5.63
N THR A 58 1.84 0.26 6.76
CA THR A 58 1.37 0.94 7.98
C THR A 58 1.09 2.44 7.75
N ASP A 59 1.83 3.08 6.85
CA ASP A 59 1.66 4.48 6.47
C ASP A 59 0.67 4.70 5.32
N GLY A 60 0.08 3.62 4.77
CA GLY A 60 -0.86 3.66 3.66
C GLY A 60 -0.26 4.06 2.30
N SER A 61 1.06 4.19 2.20
CA SER A 61 1.71 4.65 0.96
C SER A 61 1.90 3.56 -0.10
N THR A 62 1.83 2.30 0.31
CA THR A 62 2.13 1.15 -0.54
C THR A 62 1.14 0.03 -0.32
N ILE A 63 0.78 -0.69 -1.36
CA ILE A 63 0.03 -1.94 -1.31
C ILE A 63 0.98 -3.07 -1.62
N PHE A 64 1.02 -4.09 -0.76
CA PHE A 64 1.76 -5.33 -0.96
C PHE A 64 0.82 -6.48 -1.30
N TRP A 65 1.28 -7.41 -2.11
CA TRP A 65 0.58 -8.67 -2.38
C TRP A 65 1.56 -9.79 -2.66
N ALA A 66 1.10 -11.02 -2.44
CA ALA A 66 1.80 -12.23 -2.81
C ALA A 66 1.44 -12.61 -4.25
N THR A 67 2.41 -13.06 -5.03
CA THR A 67 2.21 -13.45 -6.43
C THR A 67 3.05 -14.69 -6.77
N ASP A 68 2.55 -15.56 -7.62
CA ASP A 68 3.29 -16.70 -8.17
C ASP A 68 4.07 -16.35 -9.46
N ARG A 69 4.18 -15.06 -9.79
CA ARG A 69 4.75 -14.55 -11.03
C ARG A 69 6.16 -15.06 -11.31
N GLU A 70 7.01 -15.06 -10.29
CA GLU A 70 8.41 -15.52 -10.39
C GLU A 70 8.64 -16.81 -9.61
N GLY A 71 7.56 -17.34 -9.02
CA GLY A 71 7.56 -18.59 -8.27
C GLY A 71 7.42 -19.84 -9.13
N THR A 72 7.64 -20.96 -8.52
CA THR A 72 7.38 -22.26 -9.15
C THR A 72 5.91 -22.61 -8.95
N ARG A 73 5.14 -22.62 -10.03
CA ARG A 73 3.77 -23.11 -10.00
C ARG A 73 3.79 -24.63 -9.99
N ASN A 74 3.38 -25.25 -8.90
CA ASN A 74 3.22 -26.70 -8.84
C ASN A 74 1.79 -27.05 -9.24
N LEU A 75 1.62 -28.00 -10.16
CA LEU A 75 0.30 -28.45 -10.65
C LEU A 75 -0.61 -28.98 -9.54
N ASN A 76 -0.06 -29.32 -8.38
CA ASN A 76 -0.79 -29.83 -7.22
C ASN A 76 -1.09 -28.77 -6.13
N GLN A 77 -0.86 -27.51 -6.38
CA GLN A 77 -1.18 -26.35 -5.50
C GLN A 77 -0.63 -26.36 -4.06
N ASP A 78 -0.02 -27.44 -3.60
CA ASP A 78 0.37 -27.60 -2.19
C ASP A 78 1.72 -26.96 -1.82
N SER A 79 2.46 -26.39 -2.79
CA SER A 79 3.78 -25.80 -2.55
C SER A 79 4.15 -24.71 -3.57
N ALA A 80 3.22 -23.84 -3.90
CA ALA A 80 3.56 -22.67 -4.70
C ALA A 80 4.53 -21.78 -3.92
N THR A 81 5.68 -21.47 -4.53
CA THR A 81 6.55 -20.44 -4.00
C THR A 81 6.04 -19.10 -4.49
N VAL A 82 5.89 -18.15 -3.60
CA VAL A 82 5.39 -16.83 -3.91
C VAL A 82 6.44 -15.76 -3.62
N ASP A 83 6.32 -14.66 -4.32
CA ASP A 83 7.06 -13.43 -4.08
C ASP A 83 6.11 -12.34 -3.62
N TYR A 84 6.64 -11.37 -2.87
CA TYR A 84 5.89 -10.16 -2.56
C TYR A 84 6.29 -9.04 -3.50
N PHE A 85 5.26 -8.42 -4.05
CA PHE A 85 5.37 -7.20 -4.85
C PHE A 85 4.73 -6.04 -4.09
N GLY A 86 5.22 -4.83 -4.36
CA GLY A 86 4.68 -3.59 -3.82
C GLY A 86 4.29 -2.64 -4.93
N LEU A 87 3.11 -2.02 -4.79
CA LEU A 87 2.63 -0.91 -5.61
C LEU A 87 2.66 0.37 -4.79
N PHE A 88 3.46 1.32 -5.21
CA PHE A 88 3.58 2.62 -4.55
C PHE A 88 2.49 3.57 -5.04
N LEU A 89 1.61 4.00 -4.14
CA LEU A 89 0.41 4.75 -4.47
C LEU A 89 0.70 6.19 -4.89
N THR A 90 1.82 6.76 -4.45
CA THR A 90 2.23 8.11 -4.83
C THR A 90 3.61 8.11 -5.49
N GLN A 91 3.83 9.10 -6.36
CA GLN A 91 5.16 9.32 -6.96
C GLN A 91 6.23 9.55 -5.88
N LYS A 92 5.90 10.30 -4.84
CA LYS A 92 6.81 10.54 -3.71
C LYS A 92 7.26 9.24 -3.03
N ALA A 93 6.33 8.29 -2.80
CA ALA A 93 6.66 7.00 -2.20
C ALA A 93 7.56 6.17 -3.12
N TRP A 94 7.29 6.19 -4.42
CA TRP A 94 8.10 5.52 -5.44
C TRP A 94 9.51 6.08 -5.51
N ASP A 95 9.66 7.40 -5.61
CA ASP A 95 10.96 8.06 -5.67
C ASP A 95 11.79 7.75 -4.41
N ARG A 96 11.13 7.75 -3.25
CA ARG A 96 11.78 7.39 -1.97
C ARG A 96 12.27 5.95 -1.94
N PHE A 97 11.52 5.02 -2.51
CA PHE A 97 11.92 3.61 -2.61
C PHE A 97 13.15 3.42 -3.49
N GLN A 98 13.30 4.23 -4.54
CA GLN A 98 14.42 4.14 -5.47
C GLN A 98 15.70 4.82 -4.97
N LEU A 99 15.65 5.53 -3.85
CA LEU A 99 16.84 6.17 -3.27
C LEU A 99 17.90 5.14 -2.88
N SER A 100 19.16 5.50 -3.07
CA SER A 100 20.25 4.77 -2.44
C SER A 100 20.14 4.82 -0.92
N LYS A 101 20.80 3.90 -0.22
CA LYS A 101 20.78 3.88 1.25
C LYS A 101 21.30 5.19 1.84
N GLU A 102 22.28 5.79 1.19
CA GLU A 102 22.89 7.07 1.61
C GLU A 102 21.93 8.24 1.38
N ASP A 103 21.32 8.32 0.19
CA ASP A 103 20.33 9.36 -0.14
C ASP A 103 19.08 9.25 0.75
N PHE A 104 18.65 8.03 1.04
CA PHE A 104 17.52 7.80 1.96
C PHE A 104 17.83 8.35 3.36
N ALA A 105 19.05 8.14 3.88
CA ALA A 105 19.45 8.65 5.17
C ALA A 105 19.43 10.20 5.20
N LEU A 106 19.91 10.84 4.13
CA LEU A 106 19.91 12.30 4.00
C LEU A 106 18.50 12.88 3.93
N VAL A 107 17.63 12.25 3.15
CA VAL A 107 16.21 12.67 3.05
C VAL A 107 15.51 12.53 4.39
N LYS A 108 15.71 11.41 5.08
CA LYS A 108 15.14 11.15 6.41
C LYS A 108 15.62 12.19 7.43
N GLU A 109 16.90 12.51 7.46
CA GLU A 109 17.42 13.50 8.37
C GLU A 109 16.82 14.90 8.13
N ARG A 110 16.62 15.27 6.86
CA ARG A 110 15.95 16.53 6.51
C ARG A 110 14.49 16.56 6.95
N GLU A 111 13.72 15.49 6.69
CA GLU A 111 12.31 15.37 7.11
C GLU A 111 12.19 15.43 8.64
N ASP A 112 13.08 14.77 9.38
CA ASP A 112 13.10 14.80 10.84
C ASP A 112 13.40 16.21 11.39
N ARG A 113 14.27 16.95 10.71
CA ARG A 113 14.59 18.35 11.06
C ARG A 113 13.40 19.26 10.81
N GLU A 114 12.78 19.17 9.63
CA GLU A 114 11.58 19.95 9.28
C GLU A 114 10.43 19.66 10.25
N LYS A 115 10.22 18.40 10.60
CA LYS A 115 9.18 18.00 11.57
C LYS A 115 9.43 18.60 12.94
N LYS A 116 10.66 18.59 13.44
CA LYS A 116 11.04 19.23 14.71
C LYS A 116 10.86 20.75 14.68
N GLU A 117 11.13 21.39 13.55
CA GLU A 117 10.91 22.84 13.40
C GLU A 117 9.43 23.18 13.39
N LEU A 118 8.60 22.37 12.72
CA LEU A 118 7.15 22.54 12.70
C LEU A 118 6.53 22.32 14.10
N GLU A 119 7.00 21.34 14.85
CA GLU A 119 6.57 21.09 16.22
C GLU A 119 6.93 22.27 17.14
N LYS A 120 8.16 22.80 17.03
CA LYS A 120 8.58 23.99 17.78
C LYS A 120 7.80 25.25 17.41
N ALA A 121 7.39 25.39 16.14
CA ALA A 121 6.54 26.51 15.72
C ALA A 121 5.12 26.40 16.28
N LYS A 122 4.56 25.18 16.31
CA LYS A 122 3.24 24.92 16.91
C LYS A 122 3.20 25.14 18.42
N ASP A 123 4.28 24.82 19.14
CA ASP A 123 4.37 25.07 20.58
C ASP A 123 4.44 26.56 20.92
N LYS A 124 5.05 27.38 20.06
CA LYS A 124 5.08 28.84 20.25
C LYS A 124 3.73 29.51 20.03
N ASP A 125 2.86 28.92 19.20
CA ASP A 125 1.49 29.44 18.98
C ASP A 125 0.49 28.95 20.05
N LYS A 126 0.76 27.83 20.74
CA LYS A 126 -0.10 27.32 21.82
C LYS A 126 -0.10 28.18 23.07
N ASP A 127 0.92 28.97 23.33
CA ASP A 127 0.92 29.91 24.46
C ASP A 127 -0.04 31.10 24.29
N LYS A 128 -0.65 31.30 23.11
CA LYS A 128 -1.62 32.36 22.82
C LYS A 128 -3.08 31.90 22.70
N ALA A 129 -3.38 30.59 22.76
CA ALA A 129 -4.74 30.07 22.60
C ALA A 129 -5.04 28.94 23.60
N LYS A 130 -5.03 29.25 24.90
CA LYS A 130 -5.71 28.44 25.90
C LYS A 130 -7.16 28.88 25.97
N GLU A 131 -8.02 28.35 25.12
CA GLU A 131 -9.45 28.08 25.37
C GLU A 131 -10.10 27.58 24.08
N LYS A 132 -10.62 26.36 24.17
CA LYS A 132 -11.39 25.61 23.16
C LYS A 132 -10.56 24.65 22.29
N GLU A 133 -10.54 23.40 22.74
CA GLU A 133 -10.88 22.20 21.96
C GLU A 133 -10.55 20.93 22.75
N LYS A 134 -11.52 20.48 23.52
CA LYS A 134 -11.71 19.07 23.84
C LYS A 134 -12.61 18.53 22.73
N ASP A 135 -12.14 17.53 22.00
CA ASP A 135 -12.77 16.72 20.95
C ASP A 135 -12.19 16.93 19.54
N ALA A 136 -10.88 16.79 19.39
CA ALA A 136 -10.32 16.48 18.08
C ALA A 136 -9.99 14.97 18.03
N LYS A 137 -10.88 14.16 17.41
CA LYS A 137 -10.50 12.85 16.88
C LYS A 137 -9.24 13.04 16.02
N PRO A 138 -8.24 12.12 16.09
CA PRO A 138 -7.11 12.20 15.18
C PRO A 138 -7.64 12.24 13.75
N SER A 139 -7.39 13.32 13.04
CA SER A 139 -7.77 13.44 11.64
C SER A 139 -6.89 12.47 10.86
N VAL A 140 -7.46 11.36 10.49
CA VAL A 140 -6.79 10.38 9.64
C VAL A 140 -6.69 11.02 8.25
N GLU A 141 -5.46 11.20 7.76
CA GLU A 141 -5.26 11.74 6.42
C GLU A 141 -5.87 10.81 5.37
N PRO A 142 -6.61 11.34 4.39
CA PRO A 142 -7.21 10.53 3.34
C PRO A 142 -6.13 9.85 2.49
N LEU A 143 -6.40 8.61 2.06
CA LEU A 143 -5.52 7.86 1.19
C LEU A 143 -5.28 8.65 -0.11
N ARG A 144 -4.02 8.95 -0.40
CA ARG A 144 -3.61 9.65 -1.63
C ARG A 144 -3.16 8.63 -2.68
N ILE A 145 -3.78 8.70 -3.85
CA ILE A 145 -3.41 7.85 -4.99
C ILE A 145 -3.13 8.75 -6.20
N ASP A 146 -1.91 8.69 -6.69
CA ASP A 146 -1.53 9.35 -7.94
C ASP A 146 -1.82 8.37 -9.08
N TRP A 147 -2.97 8.51 -9.73
CA TRP A 147 -3.43 7.57 -10.75
C TRP A 147 -2.57 7.55 -12.00
N GLN A 148 -1.97 8.69 -12.36
CA GLN A 148 -1.09 8.78 -13.52
C GLN A 148 0.21 8.01 -13.25
N GLY A 149 0.57 7.08 -14.13
CA GLY A 149 1.79 6.26 -14.00
C GLY A 149 1.74 5.24 -12.85
N LEU A 150 0.57 4.95 -12.28
CA LEU A 150 0.44 4.03 -11.15
C LEU A 150 0.98 2.62 -11.48
N GLU A 151 0.75 2.13 -12.68
CA GLU A 151 1.18 0.80 -13.10
C GLU A 151 2.71 0.65 -13.21
N GLU A 152 3.43 1.75 -13.37
CA GLU A 152 4.90 1.77 -13.47
C GLU A 152 5.57 1.75 -12.10
N ARG A 153 4.82 2.03 -11.03
CA ARG A 153 5.32 2.10 -9.65
C ARG A 153 5.18 0.77 -8.91
N LYS A 154 5.50 -0.32 -9.58
CA LYS A 154 5.50 -1.68 -9.01
C LYS A 154 6.94 -2.18 -8.89
N ALA A 155 7.25 -2.81 -7.77
CA ALA A 155 8.55 -3.45 -7.57
C ALA A 155 8.40 -4.76 -6.83
N ARG A 156 9.29 -5.72 -7.14
CA ARG A 156 9.47 -6.91 -6.32
C ARG A 156 10.10 -6.50 -4.99
N TRP A 157 9.51 -6.94 -3.90
CA TRP A 157 9.97 -6.64 -2.55
C TRP A 157 10.87 -7.72 -1.98
N THR A 158 10.57 -8.98 -2.27
CA THR A 158 11.38 -10.12 -1.85
C THR A 158 12.61 -10.31 -2.72
N THR A 159 13.74 -10.56 -2.09
CA THR A 159 15.01 -10.85 -2.81
C THR A 159 15.12 -12.30 -3.26
N HIS A 160 14.43 -13.20 -2.57
CA HIS A 160 14.42 -14.63 -2.85
C HIS A 160 12.99 -15.17 -2.85
N THR A 161 12.70 -16.04 -3.81
CA THR A 161 11.45 -16.78 -3.87
C THR A 161 11.47 -17.89 -2.84
N ALA A 162 10.50 -17.95 -1.94
CA ALA A 162 10.42 -18.96 -0.88
C ALA A 162 8.96 -19.34 -0.63
N PRO A 163 8.68 -20.54 -0.11
CA PRO A 163 7.37 -20.83 0.44
C PRO A 163 7.18 -19.94 1.67
N MET A 164 6.31 -18.97 1.55
CA MET A 164 6.01 -18.03 2.63
C MET A 164 4.62 -18.32 3.17
N ALA A 165 4.52 -18.47 4.49
CA ALA A 165 3.24 -18.64 5.17
C ALA A 165 2.59 -17.28 5.46
N ASP A 166 3.36 -16.25 5.79
CA ASP A 166 2.89 -14.88 6.04
C ASP A 166 4.05 -13.88 6.03
N ALA A 167 3.76 -12.61 5.72
CA ALA A 167 4.67 -11.49 5.90
C ALA A 167 4.09 -10.58 6.99
N VAL A 168 4.86 -10.35 8.02
CA VAL A 168 4.51 -9.48 9.16
C VAL A 168 5.10 -8.09 8.93
#